data_9068378b426a065b88d0319cb142fd12
#
_entry.id   9068378b426a065b88d0319cb142fd12
#
_cell.length_a   1.000
_cell.length_b   1.000
_cell.length_c   1.000
_cell.angle_alpha   90.00
_cell.angle_beta   90.00
_cell.angle_gamma   90.00
#
_symmetry.space_group_name_H-M   'P 1'
#
loop_
_entity.id
_entity.type
_entity.pdbx_description
1 polymer ?
#
loop_
_entity_poly.entity_id
_entity_poly.type
_entity_poly.pdbx_seq_one_letter_code
_entity_poly.pdbx_strand_id
1 'polypeptide(L)'
;MSNEPETLTGVVLGGAHGIYDVYTDEGILRSTLRGKLKKAFARAQAASRSTGRPRPHYEKIPTPSRASRTQREEPEASVVRLTVGDRVKVRRLDEKTGLIEEILPRQSAISRKDAGSTEKKTIEQTMLANLDQVVLVFAVAQPEPHFGMLDRYLAICESAEIRPIICLNKVDLPHEQRVEEAAALYSSLGYPVLWTSTQTGQGIDQLRELLKDHTTLFTGPSGVGKSSLINVIEPGMALQTGFISDATGKGRHTTTGSHLYPLSGGGWLADSAGIRALALWNIEPEELARCFVEFRPYLGECEYSDCMHLDEEGCAIRQAVNDGLINPQRYRSYVRIATGEER
;
A
#
# COMPACT_ATOMS: atom_id res chain seq x y z
N MET A 1 36.74 27.98 -9.73
CA MET A 1 35.33 27.60 -10.05
C MET A 1 34.92 26.65 -8.94
N SER A 2 34.11 27.11 -8.02
CA SER A 2 33.63 26.31 -6.89
C SER A 2 32.64 25.29 -7.46
N ASN A 3 33.06 24.02 -7.52
CA ASN A 3 32.17 22.89 -7.81
C ASN A 3 31.26 22.75 -6.58
N GLU A 4 30.13 23.43 -6.57
CA GLU A 4 29.07 23.07 -5.64
C GLU A 4 28.64 21.65 -5.97
N PRO A 5 28.60 20.74 -5.00
CA PRO A 5 28.25 19.35 -5.26
C PRO A 5 26.81 19.28 -5.77
N GLU A 6 26.67 18.69 -6.95
CA GLU A 6 25.41 18.54 -7.66
C GLU A 6 24.40 17.75 -6.83
N THR A 7 23.24 18.36 -6.58
CA THR A 7 22.15 17.73 -5.83
C THR A 7 21.09 17.26 -6.82
N LEU A 8 20.89 15.97 -6.90
CA LEU A 8 19.94 15.29 -7.78
C LEU A 8 18.66 14.91 -6.99
N THR A 9 17.55 14.83 -7.69
CA THR A 9 16.34 14.18 -7.16
C THR A 9 16.31 12.74 -7.61
N GLY A 10 15.96 11.83 -6.70
CA GLY A 10 15.91 10.40 -7.03
C GLY A 10 14.84 9.65 -6.26
N VAL A 11 14.62 8.39 -6.65
CA VAL A 11 13.68 7.46 -6.05
C VAL A 11 14.44 6.30 -5.41
N VAL A 12 14.10 5.94 -4.19
CA VAL A 12 14.70 4.81 -3.47
C VAL A 12 14.15 3.51 -4.03
N LEU A 13 15.00 2.73 -4.69
CA LEU A 13 14.63 1.43 -5.29
C LEU A 13 14.62 0.29 -4.28
N GLY A 14 15.52 0.34 -3.32
CA GLY A 14 15.73 -0.69 -2.32
C GLY A 14 16.88 -0.31 -1.40
N GLY A 15 17.10 -1.11 -0.36
CA GLY A 15 18.25 -0.88 0.52
C GLY A 15 18.26 -1.78 1.74
N ALA A 16 19.47 -2.03 2.24
CA ALA A 16 19.71 -2.79 3.46
C ALA A 16 20.90 -2.20 4.22
N HIS A 17 20.88 -2.34 5.55
CA HIS A 17 22.00 -1.97 6.45
C HIS A 17 22.43 -0.50 6.33
N GLY A 18 21.50 0.41 5.95
CA GLY A 18 21.77 1.85 5.82
C GLY A 18 22.42 2.26 4.49
N ILE A 19 22.45 1.37 3.52
CA ILE A 19 22.85 1.61 2.13
C ILE A 19 21.61 1.45 1.29
N TYR A 20 21.36 2.41 0.38
CA TYR A 20 20.16 2.50 -0.45
C TYR A 20 20.56 2.70 -1.91
N ASP A 21 19.90 1.98 -2.80
CA ASP A 21 20.02 2.22 -4.23
C ASP A 21 18.99 3.29 -4.61
N VAL A 22 19.48 4.42 -5.11
CA VAL A 22 18.66 5.58 -5.50
C VAL A 22 18.78 5.76 -6.99
N TYR A 23 17.66 5.65 -7.70
CA TYR A 23 17.59 5.97 -9.13
C TYR A 23 17.48 7.47 -9.32
N THR A 24 18.30 8.00 -10.20
CA THR A 24 18.30 9.39 -10.64
C THR A 24 18.32 9.44 -12.17
N ASP A 25 18.10 10.60 -12.77
CA ASP A 25 18.17 10.79 -14.22
C ASP A 25 19.58 10.47 -14.79
N GLU A 26 20.60 10.47 -13.93
CA GLU A 26 21.99 10.15 -14.29
C GLU A 26 22.38 8.69 -13.98
N GLY A 27 21.45 7.88 -13.53
CA GLY A 27 21.66 6.48 -13.18
C GLY A 27 21.47 6.15 -11.71
N ILE A 28 21.83 4.93 -11.31
CA ILE A 28 21.65 4.44 -9.94
C ILE A 28 22.86 4.82 -9.09
N LEU A 29 22.60 5.54 -8.00
CA LEU A 29 23.60 5.91 -6.99
C LEU A 29 23.42 5.06 -5.72
N ARG A 30 24.47 4.37 -5.32
CA ARG A 30 24.53 3.66 -4.04
C ARG A 30 24.76 4.66 -2.92
N SER A 31 23.72 4.94 -2.15
CA SER A 31 23.63 6.11 -1.30
C SER A 31 23.53 5.76 0.19
N THR A 32 24.05 6.66 1.02
CA THR A 32 23.91 6.58 2.48
C THR A 32 23.19 7.80 3.03
N LEU A 33 22.63 7.69 4.24
CA LEU A 33 21.95 8.81 4.90
C LEU A 33 22.95 9.82 5.48
N ARG A 34 22.65 11.12 5.31
CA ARG A 34 23.36 12.18 6.02
C ARG A 34 23.27 12.01 7.54
N GLY A 35 24.34 12.31 8.26
CA GLY A 35 24.44 12.07 9.70
C GLY A 35 23.30 12.65 10.53
N LYS A 36 22.69 13.79 10.14
CA LYS A 36 21.51 14.36 10.80
C LYS A 36 20.29 13.43 10.69
N LEU A 37 20.00 12.91 9.50
CA LEU A 37 18.91 11.97 9.26
C LEU A 37 19.14 10.64 9.98
N LYS A 38 20.38 10.13 9.94
CA LYS A 38 20.77 8.90 10.66
C LYS A 38 20.57 9.02 12.17
N LYS A 39 20.92 10.17 12.76
CA LYS A 39 20.68 10.45 14.20
C LYS A 39 19.20 10.58 14.53
N ALA A 40 18.41 11.25 13.67
CA ALA A 40 16.97 11.38 13.85
C ALA A 40 16.29 9.99 13.84
N PHE A 41 16.63 9.10 12.89
CA PHE A 41 16.11 7.74 12.86
C PHE A 41 16.52 6.89 14.08
N ALA A 42 17.77 6.99 14.52
CA ALA A 42 18.24 6.28 15.70
C ALA A 42 17.50 6.72 16.97
N ARG A 43 17.19 8.02 17.11
CA ARG A 43 16.39 8.56 18.23
C ARG A 43 14.94 8.07 18.18
N ALA A 44 14.30 8.07 17.02
CA ALA A 44 12.95 7.55 16.85
C ALA A 44 12.87 6.05 17.18
N GLN A 45 13.86 5.27 16.77
CA GLN A 45 13.96 3.84 17.10
C GLN A 45 14.19 3.60 18.61
N ALA A 46 15.00 4.42 19.27
CA ALA A 46 15.22 4.32 20.71
C ALA A 46 13.96 4.70 21.49
N ALA A 47 13.24 5.73 21.07
CA ALA A 47 11.96 6.15 21.66
C ALA A 47 10.89 5.06 21.53
N SER A 48 10.86 4.32 20.42
CA SER A 48 9.92 3.19 20.24
C SER A 48 10.26 1.97 21.11
N ARG A 49 11.54 1.75 21.46
CA ARG A 49 12.00 0.63 22.30
C ARG A 49 11.92 0.92 23.81
N SER A 50 11.96 2.20 24.23
CA SER A 50 12.08 2.56 25.66
C SER A 50 10.77 2.48 26.45
N THR A 51 9.62 2.21 25.84
CA THR A 51 8.31 2.17 26.50
C THR A 51 7.90 0.79 27.03
N GLY A 52 8.80 -0.19 27.07
CA GLY A 52 8.52 -1.60 27.37
C GLY A 52 8.71 -2.04 28.83
N ARG A 53 8.96 -1.17 29.81
CA ARG A 53 8.99 -1.56 31.24
C ARG A 53 8.22 -0.56 32.10
N PRO A 54 7.14 -0.95 32.79
CA PRO A 54 6.53 -0.11 33.82
C PRO A 54 7.52 -0.03 35.00
N ARG A 55 7.95 1.18 35.36
CA ARG A 55 8.60 1.43 36.64
C ARG A 55 7.52 1.47 37.71
N PRO A 56 7.73 0.86 38.90
CA PRO A 56 6.78 0.96 39.99
C PRO A 56 6.66 2.42 40.44
N HIS A 57 5.41 2.88 40.57
CA HIS A 57 5.07 4.19 41.12
C HIS A 57 5.46 4.25 42.60
N TYR A 58 6.40 5.13 42.92
CA TYR A 58 6.50 5.74 44.24
C TYR A 58 5.88 7.13 44.14
N GLU A 59 4.76 7.32 44.84
CA GLU A 59 4.16 8.63 45.04
C GLU A 59 5.15 9.56 45.73
N LYS A 60 5.49 10.67 45.07
CA LYS A 60 6.12 11.81 45.69
C LYS A 60 5.12 12.97 45.76
N ILE A 61 4.88 13.43 47.00
CA ILE A 61 4.08 14.58 47.40
C ILE A 61 4.55 15.86 46.65
N PRO A 62 3.67 16.71 46.12
CA PRO A 62 4.05 17.88 45.33
C PRO A 62 4.48 19.03 46.21
N THR A 63 5.63 19.59 45.95
CA THR A 63 6.03 20.92 46.41
C THR A 63 5.75 21.98 45.34
N PRO A 64 5.19 23.15 45.67
CA PRO A 64 4.88 24.17 44.68
C PRO A 64 6.11 25.03 44.35
N SER A 65 6.49 25.11 43.07
CA SER A 65 7.42 26.17 42.64
C SER A 65 7.20 26.60 41.20
N ARG A 66 6.99 27.88 41.08
CA ARG A 66 7.31 28.81 39.97
C ARG A 66 6.81 28.50 38.57
N ALA A 67 5.92 29.40 38.15
CA ALA A 67 5.57 29.69 36.78
C ALA A 67 6.81 29.74 35.86
N SER A 68 6.89 28.89 34.86
CA SER A 68 7.81 29.04 33.74
C SER A 68 7.02 28.95 32.43
N ARG A 69 7.23 30.00 31.66
CA ARG A 69 6.87 30.27 30.28
C ARG A 69 6.48 29.02 29.47
N THR A 70 5.24 29.01 29.00
CA THR A 70 4.76 28.18 27.88
C THR A 70 5.57 28.49 26.64
N GLN A 71 6.59 27.67 26.36
CA GLN A 71 7.06 27.48 25.01
C GLN A 71 5.98 26.62 24.32
N ARG A 72 5.39 27.17 23.27
CA ARG A 72 4.61 26.36 22.32
C ARG A 72 5.59 25.32 21.74
N GLU A 73 5.45 24.09 22.17
CA GLU A 73 6.05 22.94 21.48
C GLU A 73 5.40 22.89 20.10
N GLU A 74 6.17 23.18 19.06
CA GLU A 74 5.82 22.78 17.71
C GLU A 74 5.64 21.27 17.71
N PRO A 75 4.61 20.71 17.01
CA PRO A 75 4.43 19.27 16.96
C PRO A 75 5.72 18.64 16.42
N GLU A 76 6.34 17.75 17.20
CA GLU A 76 7.49 16.97 16.78
C GLU A 76 7.14 16.33 15.44
N ALA A 77 7.79 16.77 14.36
CA ALA A 77 7.67 16.16 13.05
C ALA A 77 7.97 14.67 13.20
N SER A 78 7.00 13.82 12.96
CA SER A 78 7.15 12.38 13.01
C SER A 78 8.33 12.00 12.13
N VAL A 79 9.38 11.42 12.71
CA VAL A 79 10.60 11.08 11.98
C VAL A 79 10.28 9.95 11.00
N VAL A 80 10.04 10.33 9.77
CA VAL A 80 9.72 9.43 8.67
C VAL A 80 10.93 8.56 8.37
N ARG A 81 10.83 7.25 8.60
CA ARG A 81 11.87 6.28 8.24
C ARG A 81 11.91 6.13 6.71
N LEU A 82 13.14 6.19 6.14
CA LEU A 82 13.33 5.99 4.70
C LEU A 82 12.86 4.59 4.27
N THR A 83 12.07 4.55 3.23
CA THR A 83 11.53 3.31 2.66
C THR A 83 11.62 3.31 1.13
N VAL A 84 11.35 2.18 0.52
CA VAL A 84 11.27 2.03 -0.94
C VAL A 84 10.17 2.93 -1.51
N GLY A 85 10.43 3.59 -2.63
CA GLY A 85 9.53 4.55 -3.25
C GLY A 85 9.67 5.98 -2.71
N ASP A 86 10.42 6.22 -1.61
CA ASP A 86 10.66 7.59 -1.16
C ASP A 86 11.40 8.39 -2.22
N ARG A 87 10.91 9.62 -2.46
CA ARG A 87 11.62 10.62 -3.24
C ARG A 87 12.62 11.33 -2.34
N VAL A 88 13.84 11.46 -2.79
CA VAL A 88 14.95 12.00 -1.99
C VAL A 88 15.76 13.02 -2.77
N LYS A 89 16.36 13.98 -2.05
CA LYS A 89 17.48 14.75 -2.58
C LYS A 89 18.77 14.02 -2.22
N VAL A 90 19.53 13.67 -3.24
CA VAL A 90 20.81 12.99 -3.11
C VAL A 90 21.92 13.86 -3.66
N ARG A 91 22.94 14.09 -2.83
CA ARG A 91 24.16 14.75 -3.27
C ARG A 91 25.12 13.72 -3.83
N ARG A 92 25.51 13.88 -5.08
CA ARG A 92 26.49 13.01 -5.72
C ARG A 92 27.86 13.16 -5.07
N LEU A 93 28.49 12.07 -4.71
CA LEU A 93 29.84 12.04 -4.14
C LEU A 93 30.87 11.64 -5.19
N ASP A 94 30.53 10.65 -6.03
CA ASP A 94 31.29 10.17 -7.17
C ASP A 94 30.35 9.59 -8.24
N GLU A 95 30.87 8.87 -9.24
CA GLU A 95 30.09 8.31 -10.35
C GLU A 95 29.03 7.29 -9.89
N LYS A 96 29.20 6.64 -8.76
CA LYS A 96 28.39 5.51 -8.28
C LYS A 96 27.83 5.68 -6.88
N THR A 97 28.26 6.72 -6.15
CA THR A 97 27.86 6.89 -4.76
C THR A 97 27.24 8.25 -4.50
N GLY A 98 26.32 8.27 -3.51
CA GLY A 98 25.58 9.45 -3.12
C GLY A 98 25.34 9.57 -1.61
N LEU A 99 24.96 10.77 -1.19
CA LEU A 99 24.55 11.08 0.17
C LEU A 99 23.12 11.60 0.16
N ILE A 100 22.20 10.88 0.76
CA ILE A 100 20.80 11.31 0.91
C ILE A 100 20.77 12.42 1.96
N GLU A 101 20.38 13.62 1.55
CA GLU A 101 20.34 14.82 2.37
C GLU A 101 18.94 15.13 2.89
N GLU A 102 17.91 14.81 2.10
CA GLU A 102 16.51 15.12 2.40
C GLU A 102 15.59 14.01 1.88
N ILE A 103 14.53 13.72 2.62
CA ILE A 103 13.41 12.90 2.18
C ILE A 103 12.27 13.84 1.85
N LEU A 104 11.78 13.78 0.63
CA LEU A 104 10.68 14.62 0.17
C LEU A 104 9.33 14.11 0.72
N PRO A 105 8.31 14.98 0.83
CA PRO A 105 6.98 14.58 1.28
C PRO A 105 6.41 13.43 0.45
N ARG A 106 5.81 12.46 1.13
CA ARG A 106 5.09 11.35 0.50
C ARG A 106 3.73 11.81 0.01
N GLN A 107 3.30 11.30 -1.13
CA GLN A 107 1.95 11.48 -1.66
C GLN A 107 1.03 10.33 -1.22
N SER A 108 1.59 9.13 -1.09
CA SER A 108 0.89 7.94 -0.61
C SER A 108 1.86 7.04 0.16
N ALA A 109 1.33 6.16 1.00
CA ALA A 109 2.15 5.17 1.70
C ALA A 109 1.33 3.93 2.05
N ILE A 110 1.91 2.76 1.84
CA ILE A 110 1.40 1.51 2.39
C ILE A 110 2.19 1.19 3.66
N SER A 111 1.48 1.13 4.78
CA SER A 111 2.06 0.83 6.09
C SER A 111 1.42 -0.42 6.69
N ARG A 112 2.09 -1.11 7.58
CA ARG A 112 1.53 -2.18 8.41
C ARG A 112 1.70 -1.85 9.87
N LYS A 113 0.81 -2.34 10.72
CA LYS A 113 1.04 -2.30 12.18
C LYS A 113 2.24 -3.20 12.51
N ASP A 114 3.24 -2.64 13.21
CA ASP A 114 4.40 -3.42 13.67
C ASP A 114 3.94 -4.42 14.76
N ALA A 115 4.56 -5.61 14.78
CA ALA A 115 4.30 -6.64 15.80
C ALA A 115 4.58 -6.16 17.25
N GLY A 116 5.26 -5.02 17.42
CA GLY A 116 5.45 -4.33 18.69
C GLY A 116 4.39 -3.29 19.05
N SER A 117 3.30 -3.17 18.26
CA SER A 117 2.20 -2.27 18.56
C SER A 117 1.42 -2.75 19.79
N THR A 118 1.09 -1.83 20.71
CA THR A 118 0.22 -2.06 21.87
C THR A 118 -1.00 -1.17 21.73
N GLU A 119 -2.10 -1.50 22.44
CA GLU A 119 -3.34 -0.71 22.45
C GLU A 119 -3.12 0.81 22.68
N LYS A 120 -2.04 1.18 23.36
CA LYS A 120 -1.69 2.58 23.66
C LYS A 120 -0.72 3.22 22.66
N LYS A 121 -0.10 2.45 21.75
CA LYS A 121 0.88 2.96 20.79
C LYS A 121 0.92 2.07 19.55
N THR A 122 0.28 2.52 18.51
CA THR A 122 0.39 1.91 17.18
C THR A 122 1.71 2.37 16.53
N ILE A 123 2.57 1.42 16.23
CA ILE A 123 3.80 1.68 15.47
C ILE A 123 3.53 1.21 14.05
N GLU A 124 3.48 2.14 13.12
CA GLU A 124 3.33 1.85 11.71
C GLU A 124 4.69 1.68 11.04
N GLN A 125 4.85 0.62 10.30
CA GLN A 125 6.00 0.41 9.44
C GLN A 125 5.58 0.63 7.99
N THR A 126 6.01 1.75 7.40
CA THR A 126 5.80 1.97 5.97
C THR A 126 6.57 0.93 5.18
N MET A 127 5.88 0.24 4.28
CA MET A 127 6.41 -0.82 3.42
C MET A 127 6.81 -0.28 2.05
N LEU A 128 6.00 0.64 1.53
CA LEU A 128 6.18 1.27 0.24
C LEU A 128 5.62 2.70 0.29
N ALA A 129 6.34 3.64 -0.28
CA ALA A 129 5.93 5.04 -0.39
C ALA A 129 5.68 5.41 -1.86
N ASN A 130 4.86 6.44 -2.07
CA ASN A 130 4.56 7.01 -3.38
C ASN A 130 4.11 5.97 -4.41
N LEU A 131 3.21 5.06 -3.98
CA LEU A 131 2.53 4.13 -4.85
C LEU A 131 1.36 4.86 -5.51
N ASP A 132 1.34 4.90 -6.85
CA ASP A 132 0.30 5.61 -7.60
C ASP A 132 -0.94 4.74 -7.79
N GLN A 133 -0.75 3.42 -8.02
CA GLN A 133 -1.84 2.52 -8.32
C GLN A 133 -1.55 1.07 -7.98
N VAL A 134 -2.64 0.30 -7.82
CA VAL A 134 -2.60 -1.15 -7.58
C VAL A 134 -3.38 -1.87 -8.67
N VAL A 135 -2.76 -2.80 -9.37
CA VAL A 135 -3.43 -3.71 -10.30
C VAL A 135 -3.87 -4.96 -9.53
N LEU A 136 -5.17 -5.09 -9.32
CA LEU A 136 -5.83 -6.20 -8.65
C LEU A 136 -6.12 -7.29 -9.67
N VAL A 137 -5.24 -8.30 -9.75
CA VAL A 137 -5.33 -9.37 -10.77
C VAL A 137 -6.16 -10.51 -10.24
N PHE A 138 -7.25 -10.82 -10.95
CA PHE A 138 -8.10 -11.99 -10.75
C PHE A 138 -8.24 -12.75 -12.06
N ALA A 139 -8.26 -14.08 -12.02
CA ALA A 139 -8.57 -14.87 -13.21
C ALA A 139 -10.09 -14.96 -13.35
N VAL A 140 -10.59 -14.94 -14.60
CA VAL A 140 -12.02 -15.19 -14.88
C VAL A 140 -12.39 -16.64 -14.60
N ALA A 141 -11.38 -17.54 -14.69
CA ALA A 141 -11.47 -18.96 -14.35
C ALA A 141 -10.06 -19.51 -14.02
N GLN A 142 -9.99 -20.60 -13.27
CA GLN A 142 -8.75 -21.34 -12.92
C GLN A 142 -7.64 -20.48 -12.31
N PRO A 143 -7.80 -19.97 -11.08
CA PRO A 143 -8.89 -20.23 -10.14
C PRO A 143 -10.13 -19.36 -10.42
N GLU A 144 -11.29 -19.81 -9.97
CA GLU A 144 -12.48 -18.96 -9.99
C GLU A 144 -12.28 -17.69 -9.17
N PRO A 145 -12.83 -16.53 -9.62
CA PRO A 145 -12.67 -15.28 -8.93
C PRO A 145 -13.44 -15.25 -7.61
N HIS A 146 -12.76 -14.85 -6.55
CA HIS A 146 -13.38 -14.66 -5.24
C HIS A 146 -13.62 -13.15 -5.03
N PHE A 147 -14.84 -12.69 -5.38
CA PHE A 147 -15.18 -11.25 -5.36
C PHE A 147 -15.15 -10.64 -3.96
N GLY A 148 -15.41 -11.39 -2.89
CA GLY A 148 -15.23 -10.89 -1.53
C GLY A 148 -13.78 -10.51 -1.20
N MET A 149 -12.80 -11.23 -1.75
CA MET A 149 -11.39 -10.86 -1.64
C MET A 149 -11.08 -9.61 -2.49
N LEU A 150 -11.69 -9.48 -3.66
CA LEU A 150 -11.56 -8.27 -4.47
C LEU A 150 -12.12 -7.05 -3.72
N ASP A 151 -13.30 -7.18 -3.10
CA ASP A 151 -13.93 -6.13 -2.30
C ASP A 151 -13.02 -5.67 -1.15
N ARG A 152 -12.36 -6.62 -0.48
CA ARG A 152 -11.37 -6.31 0.56
C ARG A 152 -10.18 -5.53 0.02
N TYR A 153 -9.62 -5.94 -1.13
CA TYR A 153 -8.50 -5.21 -1.73
C TYR A 153 -8.92 -3.80 -2.18
N LEU A 154 -10.14 -3.64 -2.69
CA LEU A 154 -10.70 -2.32 -3.02
C LEU A 154 -10.81 -1.45 -1.77
N ALA A 155 -11.36 -1.98 -0.67
CA ALA A 155 -11.46 -1.24 0.59
C ALA A 155 -10.09 -0.80 1.12
N ILE A 156 -9.07 -1.64 0.99
CA ILE A 156 -7.68 -1.28 1.36
C ILE A 156 -7.14 -0.16 0.47
N CYS A 157 -7.37 -0.22 -0.83
CA CYS A 157 -6.94 0.83 -1.76
C CYS A 157 -7.63 2.17 -1.45
N GLU A 158 -8.93 2.14 -1.17
CA GLU A 158 -9.72 3.32 -0.79
C GLU A 158 -9.25 3.93 0.54
N SER A 159 -8.96 3.08 1.54
CA SER A 159 -8.41 3.54 2.83
C SER A 159 -7.03 4.17 2.69
N ALA A 160 -6.22 3.70 1.74
CA ALA A 160 -4.87 4.20 1.48
C ALA A 160 -4.84 5.34 0.45
N GLU A 161 -5.99 5.74 -0.10
CA GLU A 161 -6.13 6.73 -1.19
C GLU A 161 -5.28 6.37 -2.42
N ILE A 162 -5.18 5.07 -2.74
CA ILE A 162 -4.41 4.55 -3.87
C ILE A 162 -5.39 4.07 -4.95
N ARG A 163 -5.16 4.46 -6.19
CA ARG A 163 -6.01 4.10 -7.33
C ARG A 163 -6.00 2.59 -7.59
N PRO A 164 -7.13 1.85 -7.45
CA PRO A 164 -7.21 0.45 -7.85
C PRO A 164 -7.54 0.32 -9.34
N ILE A 165 -6.96 -0.72 -9.97
CA ILE A 165 -7.30 -1.16 -11.32
C ILE A 165 -7.65 -2.64 -11.23
N ILE A 166 -8.84 -3.03 -11.57
CA ILE A 166 -9.28 -4.42 -11.61
C ILE A 166 -8.83 -5.04 -12.93
N CYS A 167 -8.02 -6.11 -12.85
CA CYS A 167 -7.53 -6.83 -14.02
C CYS A 167 -8.10 -8.25 -14.01
N LEU A 168 -9.09 -8.51 -14.86
CA LEU A 168 -9.67 -9.83 -15.09
C LEU A 168 -8.85 -10.55 -16.16
N ASN A 169 -8.01 -11.46 -15.71
CA ASN A 169 -7.06 -12.18 -16.57
C ASN A 169 -7.57 -13.56 -17.00
N LYS A 170 -6.93 -14.15 -18.00
CA LYS A 170 -7.26 -15.44 -18.64
C LYS A 170 -8.63 -15.43 -19.34
N VAL A 171 -8.97 -14.31 -19.98
CA VAL A 171 -10.24 -14.16 -20.70
C VAL A 171 -10.39 -15.06 -21.93
N ASP A 172 -9.33 -15.77 -22.30
CA ASP A 172 -9.32 -16.86 -23.27
C ASP A 172 -10.01 -18.14 -22.74
N LEU A 173 -10.23 -18.23 -21.42
CA LEU A 173 -10.94 -19.35 -20.80
C LEU A 173 -12.46 -19.09 -20.75
N PRO A 174 -13.28 -20.14 -20.91
CA PRO A 174 -14.72 -20.02 -20.67
C PRO A 174 -14.97 -19.67 -19.19
N HIS A 175 -15.89 -18.77 -18.94
CA HIS A 175 -16.24 -18.30 -17.60
C HIS A 175 -17.75 -18.10 -17.47
N GLU A 176 -18.19 -18.01 -16.23
CA GLU A 176 -19.60 -17.83 -15.91
C GLU A 176 -20.04 -16.38 -16.10
N GLN A 177 -21.31 -16.16 -16.44
CA GLN A 177 -21.91 -14.83 -16.62
C GLN A 177 -21.76 -13.94 -15.38
N ARG A 178 -21.70 -14.53 -14.16
CA ARG A 178 -21.48 -13.77 -12.92
C ARG A 178 -20.18 -12.93 -12.92
N VAL A 179 -19.19 -13.30 -13.75
CA VAL A 179 -17.93 -12.56 -13.87
C VAL A 179 -18.17 -11.26 -14.65
N GLU A 180 -18.97 -11.32 -15.71
CA GLU A 180 -19.34 -10.14 -16.49
C GLU A 180 -20.25 -9.20 -15.68
N GLU A 181 -21.21 -9.76 -14.94
CA GLU A 181 -22.08 -9.02 -14.04
C GLU A 181 -21.28 -8.30 -12.94
N ALA A 182 -20.31 -8.97 -12.35
CA ALA A 182 -19.42 -8.36 -11.37
C ALA A 182 -18.54 -7.25 -11.99
N ALA A 183 -18.00 -7.48 -13.19
CA ALA A 183 -17.22 -6.47 -13.90
C ALA A 183 -18.04 -5.22 -14.22
N ALA A 184 -19.30 -5.40 -14.66
CA ALA A 184 -20.23 -4.30 -14.90
C ALA A 184 -20.54 -3.54 -13.61
N LEU A 185 -20.76 -4.24 -12.50
CA LEU A 185 -20.96 -3.62 -11.18
C LEU A 185 -19.75 -2.77 -10.78
N TYR A 186 -18.53 -3.31 -10.81
CA TYR A 186 -17.35 -2.53 -10.44
C TYR A 186 -17.11 -1.34 -11.36
N SER A 187 -17.36 -1.49 -12.65
CA SER A 187 -17.29 -0.37 -13.60
C SER A 187 -18.30 0.72 -13.27
N SER A 188 -19.54 0.37 -12.88
CA SER A 188 -20.57 1.32 -12.47
C SER A 188 -20.22 2.08 -11.19
N LEU A 189 -19.39 1.48 -10.33
CA LEU A 189 -18.83 2.10 -9.13
C LEU A 189 -17.64 3.02 -9.43
N GLY A 190 -17.21 3.12 -10.70
CA GLY A 190 -16.11 3.99 -11.13
C GLY A 190 -14.74 3.32 -11.12
N TYR A 191 -14.64 2.03 -10.86
CA TYR A 191 -13.37 1.31 -10.91
C TYR A 191 -13.00 0.95 -12.36
N PRO A 192 -11.77 1.22 -12.81
CA PRO A 192 -11.28 0.73 -14.09
C PRO A 192 -11.25 -0.80 -14.09
N VAL A 193 -11.92 -1.44 -15.05
CA VAL A 193 -11.91 -2.90 -15.25
C VAL A 193 -11.25 -3.22 -16.58
N LEU A 194 -10.18 -4.00 -16.55
CA LEU A 194 -9.41 -4.41 -17.70
C LEU A 194 -9.51 -5.92 -17.91
N TRP A 195 -9.79 -6.35 -19.13
CA TRP A 195 -9.87 -7.74 -19.52
C TRP A 195 -8.58 -8.14 -20.24
N THR A 196 -7.86 -9.14 -19.71
CA THR A 196 -6.54 -9.50 -20.23
C THR A 196 -6.39 -11.00 -20.49
N SER A 197 -5.58 -11.35 -21.47
CA SER A 197 -5.07 -12.69 -21.70
C SER A 197 -3.62 -12.64 -22.17
N THR A 198 -2.75 -13.34 -21.49
CA THR A 198 -1.36 -13.52 -21.93
C THR A 198 -1.23 -14.51 -23.06
N GLN A 199 -2.26 -15.31 -23.35
CA GLN A 199 -2.29 -16.28 -24.45
C GLN A 199 -2.67 -15.62 -25.77
N THR A 200 -3.68 -14.73 -25.76
CA THR A 200 -4.18 -14.06 -26.96
C THR A 200 -3.60 -12.67 -27.17
N GLY A 201 -2.97 -12.09 -26.13
CA GLY A 201 -2.50 -10.71 -26.15
C GLY A 201 -3.60 -9.66 -25.86
N GLN A 202 -4.84 -10.09 -25.64
CA GLN A 202 -5.94 -9.18 -25.34
C GLN A 202 -5.64 -8.31 -24.11
N GLY A 203 -5.88 -7.01 -24.22
CA GLY A 203 -5.77 -6.04 -23.13
C GLY A 203 -4.33 -5.73 -22.66
N ILE A 204 -3.30 -6.37 -23.24
CA ILE A 204 -1.91 -6.20 -22.81
C ILE A 204 -1.41 -4.79 -23.10
N ASP A 205 -1.71 -4.24 -24.29
CA ASP A 205 -1.27 -2.89 -24.64
C ASP A 205 -1.99 -1.82 -23.80
N GLN A 206 -3.27 -2.03 -23.48
CA GLN A 206 -3.99 -1.16 -22.56
C GLN A 206 -3.36 -1.20 -21.15
N LEU A 207 -2.97 -2.40 -20.69
CA LEU A 207 -2.29 -2.54 -19.40
C LEU A 207 -0.94 -1.82 -19.41
N ARG A 208 -0.13 -1.94 -20.48
CA ARG A 208 1.13 -1.21 -20.61
C ARG A 208 0.95 0.30 -20.53
N GLU A 209 -0.05 0.84 -21.21
CA GLU A 209 -0.32 2.29 -21.17
C GLU A 209 -0.74 2.76 -19.78
N LEU A 210 -1.54 1.95 -19.03
CA LEU A 210 -1.92 2.23 -17.65
C LEU A 210 -0.72 2.21 -16.68
N LEU A 211 0.34 1.47 -16.99
CA LEU A 211 1.53 1.38 -16.15
C LEU A 211 2.53 2.51 -16.38
N LYS A 212 2.43 3.15 -17.53
CA LYS A 212 3.38 4.17 -17.96
C LYS A 212 3.41 5.34 -16.97
N ASP A 213 4.63 5.72 -16.59
CA ASP A 213 4.92 6.85 -15.68
C ASP A 213 4.29 6.71 -14.27
N HIS A 214 3.81 5.50 -13.90
CA HIS A 214 3.23 5.22 -12.58
C HIS A 214 4.06 4.20 -11.80
N THR A 215 4.07 4.37 -10.49
CA THR A 215 4.54 3.33 -9.57
C THR A 215 3.39 2.38 -9.31
N THR A 216 3.49 1.16 -9.81
CA THR A 216 2.41 0.18 -9.80
C THR A 216 2.76 -1.06 -8.99
N LEU A 217 1.81 -1.51 -8.18
CA LEU A 217 1.84 -2.78 -7.51
C LEU A 217 0.89 -3.77 -8.18
N PHE A 218 1.36 -5.01 -8.41
CA PHE A 218 0.49 -6.12 -8.81
C PHE A 218 0.17 -7.00 -7.59
N THR A 219 -1.10 -7.21 -7.31
CA THR A 219 -1.57 -8.10 -6.24
C THR A 219 -2.76 -8.92 -6.69
N GLY A 220 -3.11 -9.94 -5.91
CA GLY A 220 -4.21 -10.87 -6.20
C GLY A 220 -3.86 -12.30 -5.80
N PRO A 221 -4.81 -13.25 -5.87
CA PRO A 221 -4.64 -14.64 -5.48
C PRO A 221 -3.50 -15.36 -6.21
N SER A 222 -3.07 -16.49 -5.66
CA SER A 222 -2.11 -17.37 -6.37
C SER A 222 -2.75 -17.98 -7.62
N GLY A 223 -1.96 -18.16 -8.68
CA GLY A 223 -2.41 -18.81 -9.91
C GLY A 223 -3.24 -17.95 -10.88
N VAL A 224 -3.53 -16.67 -10.58
CA VAL A 224 -4.30 -15.76 -11.46
C VAL A 224 -3.52 -15.25 -12.67
N GLY A 225 -2.19 -15.49 -12.71
CA GLY A 225 -1.35 -15.13 -13.85
C GLY A 225 -0.57 -13.82 -13.70
N LYS A 226 -0.36 -13.30 -12.45
CA LYS A 226 0.44 -12.09 -12.21
C LYS A 226 1.83 -12.14 -12.84
N SER A 227 2.59 -13.21 -12.58
CA SER A 227 3.94 -13.39 -13.13
C SER A 227 3.94 -13.48 -14.66
N SER A 228 2.92 -14.09 -15.24
CA SER A 228 2.76 -14.18 -16.69
C SER A 228 2.49 -12.81 -17.30
N LEU A 229 1.58 -12.02 -16.70
CA LEU A 229 1.29 -10.66 -17.14
C LEU A 229 2.54 -9.79 -17.07
N ILE A 230 3.24 -9.79 -15.92
CA ILE A 230 4.48 -9.02 -15.74
C ILE A 230 5.53 -9.42 -16.79
N ASN A 231 5.68 -10.73 -17.06
CA ASN A 231 6.67 -11.20 -18.01
C ASN A 231 6.33 -10.87 -19.49
N VAL A 232 5.05 -10.72 -19.81
CA VAL A 232 4.61 -10.26 -21.14
C VAL A 232 4.78 -8.75 -21.28
N ILE A 233 4.58 -8.00 -20.20
CA ILE A 233 4.77 -6.54 -20.17
C ILE A 233 6.28 -6.22 -20.26
N GLU A 234 7.08 -6.86 -19.43
CA GLU A 234 8.53 -6.65 -19.30
C GLU A 234 9.24 -8.02 -19.26
N PRO A 235 9.73 -8.50 -20.41
CA PRO A 235 10.33 -9.83 -20.52
C PRO A 235 11.53 -10.01 -19.57
N GLY A 236 11.53 -11.12 -18.82
CA GLY A 236 12.57 -11.48 -17.85
C GLY A 236 12.38 -10.87 -16.45
N MET A 237 11.52 -9.91 -16.26
CA MET A 237 11.32 -9.24 -14.97
C MET A 237 10.70 -10.16 -13.92
N ALA A 238 9.79 -11.05 -14.29
CA ALA A 238 9.16 -12.00 -13.36
C ALA A 238 10.18 -12.91 -12.65
N LEU A 239 11.28 -13.24 -13.30
CA LEU A 239 12.39 -13.99 -12.70
C LEU A 239 13.21 -13.15 -11.74
N GLN A 240 13.41 -11.87 -12.03
CA GLN A 240 14.19 -10.94 -11.20
C GLN A 240 13.43 -10.57 -9.92
N THR A 241 12.10 -10.42 -10.01
CA THR A 241 11.25 -9.95 -8.92
C THR A 241 10.80 -11.05 -7.96
N GLY A 242 11.16 -12.32 -8.19
CA GLY A 242 10.73 -13.42 -7.33
C GLY A 242 9.23 -13.76 -7.39
N PHE A 243 8.44 -13.13 -8.28
CA PHE A 243 7.01 -13.42 -8.48
C PHE A 243 6.71 -14.90 -8.79
N ILE A 244 7.74 -15.66 -9.21
CA ILE A 244 7.63 -17.10 -9.51
C ILE A 244 7.66 -17.97 -8.25
N SER A 245 8.14 -17.48 -7.11
CA SER A 245 8.32 -18.27 -5.89
C SER A 245 7.04 -18.75 -5.23
N ASP A 246 5.88 -18.16 -5.57
CA ASP A 246 4.58 -18.55 -5.02
C ASP A 246 4.10 -19.92 -5.50
N ALA A 247 4.58 -20.39 -6.68
CA ALA A 247 4.16 -21.66 -7.26
C ALA A 247 5.00 -22.89 -6.80
N THR A 248 6.23 -22.68 -6.32
CA THR A 248 7.17 -23.79 -6.06
C THR A 248 7.52 -24.00 -4.59
N GLY A 249 7.08 -23.15 -3.66
CA GLY A 249 7.30 -23.31 -2.21
C GLY A 249 8.78 -23.32 -1.76
N LYS A 250 9.73 -23.14 -2.68
CA LYS A 250 11.18 -23.10 -2.41
C LYS A 250 11.75 -21.72 -2.66
N GLY A 251 11.30 -20.74 -1.87
CA GLY A 251 11.88 -19.40 -1.85
C GLY A 251 13.25 -19.43 -1.16
N ARG A 252 14.29 -19.14 -1.91
CA ARG A 252 15.57 -18.72 -1.36
C ARG A 252 15.28 -17.44 -0.56
N HIS A 253 15.59 -17.42 0.74
CA HIS A 253 15.48 -16.25 1.60
C HIS A 253 16.31 -15.09 1.02
N THR A 254 15.70 -14.29 0.15
CA THR A 254 16.25 -13.04 -0.31
C THR A 254 15.51 -11.94 0.44
N THR A 255 16.22 -11.27 1.29
CA THR A 255 16.00 -9.95 1.90
C THR A 255 14.54 -9.52 2.06
N THR A 256 14.09 -9.36 3.30
CA THR A 256 12.76 -8.88 3.75
C THR A 256 12.49 -7.41 3.39
N GLY A 257 12.75 -6.97 2.17
CA GLY A 257 12.53 -5.59 1.72
C GLY A 257 11.79 -5.52 0.40
N SER A 258 10.85 -4.60 0.27
CA SER A 258 10.26 -4.22 -1.01
C SER A 258 11.35 -3.71 -1.96
N HIS A 259 11.13 -3.81 -3.25
CA HIS A 259 12.02 -3.26 -4.28
C HIS A 259 11.19 -2.66 -5.42
N LEU A 260 11.71 -1.60 -6.05
CA LEU A 260 11.14 -1.03 -7.27
C LEU A 260 12.00 -1.40 -8.47
N TYR A 261 11.35 -1.82 -9.53
CA TYR A 261 11.96 -2.17 -10.81
C TYR A 261 11.47 -1.20 -11.88
N PRO A 262 12.37 -0.60 -12.66
CA PRO A 262 11.97 0.28 -13.76
C PRO A 262 11.31 -0.53 -14.88
N LEU A 263 10.28 0.03 -15.49
CA LEU A 263 9.67 -0.50 -16.70
C LEU A 263 10.28 0.17 -17.93
N SER A 264 10.51 -0.58 -19.01
CA SER A 264 11.08 -0.06 -20.25
C SER A 264 10.19 1.00 -20.93
N GLY A 265 8.88 0.91 -20.70
CA GLY A 265 7.88 1.88 -21.15
C GLY A 265 7.72 3.13 -20.28
N GLY A 266 8.54 3.28 -19.23
CA GLY A 266 8.37 4.29 -18.17
C GLY A 266 7.52 3.78 -16.99
N GLY A 267 7.76 4.36 -15.78
CA GLY A 267 7.14 3.93 -14.54
C GLY A 267 7.89 2.82 -13.80
N TRP A 268 7.28 2.30 -12.74
CA TRP A 268 7.90 1.39 -11.79
C TRP A 268 6.98 0.24 -11.41
N LEU A 269 7.56 -0.94 -11.31
CA LEU A 269 6.91 -2.11 -10.74
C LEU A 269 7.39 -2.32 -9.30
N ALA A 270 6.47 -2.31 -8.34
CA ALA A 270 6.76 -2.66 -6.96
C ALA A 270 6.71 -4.19 -6.76
N ASP A 271 7.75 -4.76 -6.10
CA ASP A 271 7.75 -6.17 -5.75
C ASP A 271 6.73 -6.46 -4.65
N SER A 272 5.93 -7.49 -4.86
CA SER A 272 4.86 -7.92 -3.95
C SER A 272 5.38 -8.68 -2.71
N ALA A 273 6.67 -9.05 -2.64
CA ALA A 273 7.20 -9.85 -1.53
C ALA A 273 7.02 -9.19 -0.15
N GLY A 274 7.00 -7.84 -0.10
CA GLY A 274 6.65 -7.07 1.10
C GLY A 274 5.16 -6.84 1.31
N ILE A 275 4.31 -7.07 0.31
CA ILE A 275 2.91 -6.64 0.24
C ILE A 275 1.92 -7.81 0.38
N ARG A 276 2.38 -9.01 0.72
CA ARG A 276 1.52 -10.00 1.42
C ARG A 276 0.82 -9.38 2.64
N ALA A 277 1.31 -8.23 3.08
CA ALA A 277 0.73 -7.39 4.11
C ALA A 277 -0.52 -6.60 3.70
N LEU A 278 -0.90 -6.51 2.43
CA LEU A 278 -2.25 -5.99 2.09
C LEU A 278 -3.33 -6.88 2.73
N ALA A 279 -3.10 -8.20 2.82
CA ALA A 279 -3.97 -9.10 3.55
C ALA A 279 -3.99 -8.86 5.08
N LEU A 280 -2.98 -8.14 5.62
CA LEU A 280 -2.85 -7.81 7.05
C LEU A 280 -3.17 -6.32 7.33
N TRP A 281 -3.64 -5.57 6.33
CA TRP A 281 -4.06 -4.20 6.51
C TRP A 281 -5.35 -4.19 7.33
N ASN A 282 -5.27 -3.61 8.50
CA ASN A 282 -6.43 -3.44 9.36
C ASN A 282 -7.00 -2.05 9.09
N ILE A 283 -8.14 -1.99 8.42
CA ILE A 283 -8.94 -0.78 8.33
C ILE A 283 -9.64 -0.66 9.69
N GLU A 284 -9.57 0.49 10.35
CA GLU A 284 -10.33 0.69 11.58
C GLU A 284 -11.82 0.55 11.25
N PRO A 285 -12.62 -0.15 12.09
CA PRO A 285 -14.02 -0.45 11.76
C PRO A 285 -14.85 0.79 11.41
N GLU A 286 -14.58 1.91 12.07
CA GLU A 286 -15.27 3.19 11.88
C GLU A 286 -14.96 3.81 10.48
N GLU A 287 -13.82 3.46 9.89
CA GLU A 287 -13.40 3.95 8.57
C GLU A 287 -13.85 3.04 7.43
N LEU A 288 -14.19 1.79 7.72
CA LEU A 288 -14.49 0.77 6.72
C LEU A 288 -15.64 1.16 5.81
N ALA A 289 -16.72 1.74 6.35
CA ALA A 289 -17.89 2.15 5.58
C ALA A 289 -17.53 3.19 4.48
N ARG A 290 -16.59 4.08 4.75
CA ARG A 290 -16.10 5.08 3.78
C ARG A 290 -15.32 4.47 2.62
N CYS A 291 -14.76 3.26 2.84
CA CYS A 291 -14.00 2.51 1.83
C CYS A 291 -14.90 1.81 0.80
N PHE A 292 -16.22 1.79 1.04
CA PHE A 292 -17.22 1.35 0.07
C PHE A 292 -17.81 2.59 -0.61
N VAL A 293 -17.37 2.87 -1.84
CA VAL A 293 -17.68 4.14 -2.55
C VAL A 293 -19.17 4.37 -2.68
N GLU A 294 -19.96 3.30 -2.85
CA GLU A 294 -21.42 3.31 -2.95
C GLU A 294 -22.13 3.61 -1.63
N PHE A 295 -21.43 3.53 -0.49
CA PHE A 295 -21.99 3.88 0.83
C PHE A 295 -21.91 5.39 1.10
N ARG A 296 -20.96 6.08 0.46
CA ARG A 296 -20.64 7.50 0.73
C ARG A 296 -21.84 8.43 0.68
N PRO A 297 -22.82 8.29 -0.26
CA PRO A 297 -24.01 9.13 -0.28
C PRO A 297 -24.93 8.98 0.95
N TYR A 298 -24.81 7.88 1.70
CA TYR A 298 -25.68 7.54 2.82
C TYR A 298 -25.00 7.69 4.18
N LEU A 299 -23.69 8.01 4.21
CA LEU A 299 -22.96 8.20 5.46
C LEU A 299 -23.42 9.47 6.17
N GLY A 300 -23.82 9.32 7.43
CA GLY A 300 -24.35 10.41 8.25
C GLY A 300 -25.89 10.54 8.20
N GLU A 301 -26.58 9.74 7.37
CA GLU A 301 -28.04 9.75 7.23
C GLU A 301 -28.73 8.69 8.13
N CYS A 302 -27.96 7.93 8.92
CA CYS A 302 -28.51 6.96 9.86
C CYS A 302 -29.12 7.66 11.08
N GLU A 303 -30.08 6.99 11.73
CA GLU A 303 -30.72 7.50 12.96
C GLU A 303 -29.69 7.66 14.11
N TYR A 304 -28.68 6.77 14.18
CA TYR A 304 -27.63 6.79 15.20
C TYR A 304 -26.30 7.24 14.60
N SER A 305 -25.60 8.14 15.30
CA SER A 305 -24.34 8.71 14.84
C SER A 305 -23.16 7.72 14.91
N ASP A 306 -23.27 6.67 15.70
CA ASP A 306 -22.31 5.58 15.89
C ASP A 306 -22.71 4.29 15.15
N CYS A 307 -23.63 4.40 14.19
CA CYS A 307 -24.11 3.28 13.39
C CYS A 307 -22.97 2.59 12.64
N MET A 308 -22.78 1.31 12.87
CA MET A 308 -21.82 0.46 12.19
C MET A 308 -22.39 -0.20 10.93
N HIS A 309 -23.64 0.08 10.59
CA HIS A 309 -24.36 -0.38 9.40
C HIS A 309 -24.49 -1.93 9.33
N LEU A 310 -24.54 -2.60 10.45
CA LEU A 310 -24.65 -4.06 10.56
C LEU A 310 -26.11 -4.51 10.76
N ASP A 311 -26.69 -4.23 11.91
CA ASP A 311 -28.04 -4.65 12.30
C ASP A 311 -28.89 -3.54 12.94
N GLU A 312 -28.35 -2.32 13.03
CA GLU A 312 -29.03 -1.18 13.66
C GLU A 312 -30.31 -0.80 12.93
N GLU A 313 -31.35 -0.49 13.69
CA GLU A 313 -32.59 0.10 13.18
C GLU A 313 -32.33 1.51 12.66
N GLY A 314 -33.09 1.96 11.66
CA GLY A 314 -32.91 3.30 11.08
C GLY A 314 -31.59 3.50 10.31
N CYS A 315 -30.92 2.41 9.92
CA CYS A 315 -29.68 2.48 9.13
C CYS A 315 -29.98 2.82 7.67
N ALA A 316 -29.48 3.96 7.19
CA ALA A 316 -29.68 4.44 5.81
C ALA A 316 -29.01 3.52 4.77
N ILE A 317 -27.84 2.93 5.08
CA ILE A 317 -27.15 1.99 4.18
C ILE A 317 -27.97 0.72 4.00
N ARG A 318 -28.49 0.14 5.07
CA ARG A 318 -29.35 -1.06 5.00
C ARG A 318 -30.65 -0.75 4.22
N GLN A 319 -31.22 0.42 4.40
CA GLN A 319 -32.37 0.85 3.62
C GLN A 319 -32.02 0.94 2.13
N ALA A 320 -30.88 1.54 1.78
CA ALA A 320 -30.41 1.63 0.40
C ALA A 320 -30.14 0.23 -0.24
N VAL A 321 -29.71 -0.76 0.56
CA VAL A 321 -29.61 -2.15 0.09
C VAL A 321 -30.99 -2.74 -0.20
N ASN A 322 -31.97 -2.53 0.69
CA ASN A 322 -33.34 -3.02 0.49
C ASN A 322 -34.03 -2.37 -0.72
N ASP A 323 -33.71 -1.11 -0.99
CA ASP A 323 -34.23 -0.35 -2.15
C ASP A 323 -33.49 -0.69 -3.45
N GLY A 324 -32.47 -1.57 -3.40
CA GLY A 324 -31.68 -1.98 -4.57
C GLY A 324 -30.68 -0.92 -5.07
N LEU A 325 -30.43 0.14 -4.30
CA LEU A 325 -29.48 1.21 -4.61
C LEU A 325 -28.03 0.82 -4.30
N ILE A 326 -27.84 -0.09 -3.33
CA ILE A 326 -26.58 -0.73 -3.01
C ILE A 326 -26.67 -2.23 -3.32
N ASN A 327 -25.65 -2.75 -4.01
CA ASN A 327 -25.63 -4.18 -4.35
C ASN A 327 -25.52 -5.06 -3.09
N PRO A 328 -26.43 -6.05 -2.91
CA PRO A 328 -26.41 -6.91 -1.70
C PRO A 328 -25.14 -7.75 -1.54
N GLN A 329 -24.41 -8.08 -2.62
CA GLN A 329 -23.15 -8.83 -2.50
C GLN A 329 -22.04 -7.94 -1.94
N ARG A 330 -21.99 -6.68 -2.36
CA ARG A 330 -21.05 -5.67 -1.83
C ARG A 330 -21.32 -5.41 -0.35
N TYR A 331 -22.60 -5.25 0.02
CA TYR A 331 -22.98 -5.12 1.43
C TYR A 331 -22.59 -6.35 2.27
N ARG A 332 -22.79 -7.57 1.75
CA ARG A 332 -22.31 -8.79 2.43
C ARG A 332 -20.79 -8.81 2.61
N SER A 333 -20.03 -8.35 1.61
CA SER A 333 -18.57 -8.22 1.75
C SER A 333 -18.19 -7.22 2.84
N TYR A 334 -18.88 -6.07 2.90
CA TYR A 334 -18.71 -5.11 3.99
C TYR A 334 -18.91 -5.77 5.36
N VAL A 335 -20.06 -6.42 5.57
CA VAL A 335 -20.40 -7.08 6.84
C VAL A 335 -19.31 -8.08 7.25
N ARG A 336 -18.86 -8.95 6.32
CA ARG A 336 -17.80 -9.93 6.60
C ARG A 336 -16.48 -9.28 7.02
N ILE A 337 -16.10 -8.18 6.38
CA ILE A 337 -14.87 -7.46 6.74
C ILE A 337 -15.04 -6.80 8.11
N ALA A 338 -16.18 -6.15 8.35
CA ALA A 338 -16.48 -5.47 9.62
C ALA A 338 -16.54 -6.43 10.82
N THR A 339 -17.08 -7.64 10.63
CA THR A 339 -17.20 -8.66 11.69
C THR A 339 -15.98 -9.56 11.84
N GLY A 340 -15.01 -9.45 10.91
CA GLY A 340 -13.82 -10.31 10.91
C GLY A 340 -14.14 -11.77 10.52
N GLU A 341 -15.31 -12.05 9.93
CA GLU A 341 -15.72 -13.38 9.45
C GLU A 341 -15.03 -13.77 8.14
N GLU A 342 -13.71 -13.65 8.09
CA GLU A 342 -12.93 -14.03 6.93
C GLU A 342 -12.56 -15.52 6.98
N ARG A 343 -13.09 -16.27 6.07
CA ARG A 343 -12.60 -17.60 5.68
C ARG A 343 -12.20 -17.62 4.21
#